data_8084f65bd3248a4dc763d4fb381972d4
#
_entry.id   8084f65bd3248a4dc763d4fb381972d4
#
_cell.length_a   1.000
_cell.length_b   1.000
_cell.length_c   1.000
_cell.angle_alpha   90.00
_cell.angle_beta   90.00
_cell.angle_gamma   90.00
#
_symmetry.space_group_name_H-M   'P 1'
#
loop_
_entity.id
_entity.type
_entity.pdbx_description
1 polymer ?
#
loop_
_entity_poly.entity_id
_entity_poly.type
_entity_poly.pdbx_seq_one_letter_code
_entity_poly.pdbx_strand_id
1 'polypeptide(L)'
;VRTAVAANDEGASSALSVAFYGGSIMGLCVASLGLIGLGSLYFYFGGDPKTAHAIHGFGMGASVVALFSRVGGGIYTKSADVGADLVGKVEAGIPEDDPRNPGVIADNVGDNVGDIAGMGSDIFESYCGSMIACMAIAATMSIDSQAGLMFLPLALASVGLASSIIGILIVRSRSSSEPATALRYGTFAAPIIFVGLAYMLV
;
A
#
# COMPACT_ATOMS: atom_id res chain seq x y z
N VAL A 1 -19.25 -0.29 1.58
CA VAL A 1 -20.58 -0.32 0.94
C VAL A 1 -20.60 -1.29 -0.24
N ARG A 2 -19.80 -1.10 -1.30
CA ARG A 2 -19.80 -2.01 -2.48
C ARG A 2 -19.50 -3.46 -2.12
N THR A 3 -18.54 -3.71 -1.24
CA THR A 3 -18.18 -5.06 -0.78
C THR A 3 -19.34 -5.71 -0.02
N ALA A 4 -20.02 -4.96 0.86
CA ALA A 4 -21.16 -5.47 1.60
C ALA A 4 -22.35 -5.80 0.69
N VAL A 5 -22.63 -4.94 -0.29
CA VAL A 5 -23.69 -5.21 -1.29
C VAL A 5 -23.33 -6.46 -2.10
N ALA A 6 -22.11 -6.56 -2.60
CA ALA A 6 -21.68 -7.75 -3.34
C ALA A 6 -21.74 -9.03 -2.48
N ALA A 7 -21.42 -8.94 -1.19
CA ALA A 7 -21.53 -10.08 -0.28
C ALA A 7 -22.97 -10.54 -0.08
N ASN A 8 -23.92 -9.59 0.03
CA ASN A 8 -25.33 -9.88 0.22
C ASN A 8 -26.00 -10.44 -1.04
N ASP A 9 -25.69 -9.87 -2.21
CA ASP A 9 -26.40 -10.15 -3.45
C ASP A 9 -25.77 -11.30 -4.26
N GLU A 10 -24.43 -11.40 -4.25
CA GLU A 10 -23.67 -12.30 -5.11
C GLU A 10 -22.76 -13.28 -4.33
N GLY A 11 -22.66 -13.11 -3.03
CA GLY A 11 -21.90 -13.99 -2.14
C GLY A 11 -20.42 -13.60 -1.95
N ALA A 12 -19.72 -14.42 -1.15
CA ALA A 12 -18.36 -14.12 -0.66
C ALA A 12 -17.31 -13.97 -1.77
N SER A 13 -17.44 -14.68 -2.88
CA SER A 13 -16.50 -14.62 -4.02
C SER A 13 -16.52 -13.27 -4.71
N SER A 14 -17.72 -12.72 -4.94
CA SER A 14 -17.89 -11.39 -5.54
C SER A 14 -17.44 -10.30 -4.57
N ALA A 15 -17.76 -10.43 -3.29
CA ALA A 15 -17.29 -9.53 -2.24
C ALA A 15 -15.76 -9.45 -2.19
N LEU A 16 -15.07 -10.62 -2.25
CA LEU A 16 -13.62 -10.67 -2.33
C LEU A 16 -13.09 -9.91 -3.54
N SER A 17 -13.68 -10.11 -4.70
CA SER A 17 -13.25 -9.44 -5.92
C SER A 17 -13.34 -7.92 -5.80
N VAL A 18 -14.45 -7.41 -5.28
CA VAL A 18 -14.64 -5.97 -5.07
C VAL A 18 -13.63 -5.39 -4.07
N ALA A 19 -13.44 -6.05 -2.92
CA ALA A 19 -12.49 -5.61 -1.89
C ALA A 19 -11.04 -5.66 -2.39
N PHE A 20 -10.66 -6.76 -3.05
CA PHE A 20 -9.31 -6.97 -3.54
C PHE A 20 -8.92 -5.98 -4.64
N TYR A 21 -9.84 -5.66 -5.56
CA TYR A 21 -9.59 -4.63 -6.55
C TYR A 21 -9.43 -3.24 -5.93
N GLY A 22 -10.25 -2.90 -4.93
CA GLY A 22 -10.08 -1.64 -4.19
C GLY A 22 -8.71 -1.53 -3.55
N GLY A 23 -8.28 -2.57 -2.83
CA GLY A 23 -6.96 -2.63 -2.21
C GLY A 23 -5.80 -2.64 -3.21
N SER A 24 -5.95 -3.34 -4.34
CA SER A 24 -4.93 -3.42 -5.39
C SER A 24 -4.66 -2.05 -6.04
N ILE A 25 -5.68 -1.21 -6.21
CA ILE A 25 -5.51 0.15 -6.71
C ILE A 25 -4.60 0.94 -5.78
N MET A 26 -4.84 0.89 -4.47
CA MET A 26 -4.00 1.59 -3.49
C MET A 26 -2.55 1.08 -3.53
N GLY A 27 -2.35 -0.24 -3.50
CA GLY A 27 -1.02 -0.84 -3.56
C GLY A 27 -0.24 -0.48 -4.83
N LEU A 28 -0.90 -0.52 -5.99
CA LEU A 28 -0.30 -0.13 -7.27
C LEU A 28 0.01 1.38 -7.32
N CYS A 29 -0.86 2.23 -6.76
CA CYS A 29 -0.59 3.67 -6.66
C CYS A 29 0.63 3.94 -5.80
N VAL A 30 0.75 3.32 -4.63
CA VAL A 30 1.92 3.45 -3.74
C VAL A 30 3.20 3.07 -4.48
N ALA A 31 3.23 1.90 -5.11
CA ALA A 31 4.41 1.42 -5.82
C ALA A 31 4.76 2.29 -7.03
N SER A 32 3.76 2.66 -7.84
CA SER A 32 3.97 3.46 -9.05
C SER A 32 4.41 4.89 -8.73
N LEU A 33 3.78 5.56 -7.76
CA LEU A 33 4.13 6.92 -7.37
C LEU A 33 5.53 6.98 -6.74
N GLY A 34 5.88 5.98 -5.92
CA GLY A 34 7.22 5.85 -5.36
C GLY A 34 8.28 5.68 -6.45
N LEU A 35 8.04 4.78 -7.41
CA LEU A 35 8.94 4.57 -8.55
C LEU A 35 9.07 5.80 -9.45
N ILE A 36 7.96 6.44 -9.82
CA ILE A 36 7.97 7.64 -10.65
C ILE A 36 8.68 8.77 -9.91
N GLY A 37 8.36 9.00 -8.64
CA GLY A 37 8.96 10.07 -7.83
C GLY A 37 10.46 9.89 -7.66
N LEU A 38 10.89 8.74 -7.11
CA LEU A 38 12.31 8.45 -6.91
C LEU A 38 13.06 8.27 -8.23
N GLY A 39 12.46 7.62 -9.21
CA GLY A 39 13.06 7.43 -10.53
C GLY A 39 13.31 8.74 -11.24
N SER A 40 12.34 9.66 -11.26
CA SER A 40 12.51 10.98 -11.86
C SER A 40 13.60 11.80 -11.16
N LEU A 41 13.66 11.77 -9.83
CA LEU A 41 14.73 12.43 -9.09
C LEU A 41 16.10 11.77 -9.32
N TYR A 42 16.13 10.44 -9.41
CA TYR A 42 17.37 9.74 -9.74
C TYR A 42 17.90 10.15 -11.12
N PHE A 43 17.06 10.20 -12.14
CA PHE A 43 17.49 10.62 -13.48
C PHE A 43 17.87 12.10 -13.55
N TYR A 44 17.22 12.94 -12.75
CA TYR A 44 17.50 14.37 -12.75
C TYR A 44 18.72 14.75 -11.90
N PHE A 45 18.89 14.13 -10.73
CA PHE A 45 19.93 14.49 -9.75
C PHE A 45 20.92 13.36 -9.44
N GLY A 46 20.57 12.11 -9.64
CA GLY A 46 21.14 10.99 -8.95
C GLY A 46 22.14 10.15 -9.72
N GLY A 47 22.45 10.50 -10.95
CA GLY A 47 23.57 9.88 -11.68
C GLY A 47 24.93 10.22 -11.07
N ASP A 48 25.02 11.32 -10.32
CA ASP A 48 26.22 11.76 -9.61
C ASP A 48 26.05 11.55 -8.10
N PRO A 49 26.93 10.79 -7.43
CA PRO A 49 26.92 10.60 -5.99
C PRO A 49 26.87 11.90 -5.17
N LYS A 50 27.40 13.00 -5.71
CA LYS A 50 27.41 14.32 -5.06
C LYS A 50 26.01 14.93 -4.93
N THR A 51 25.11 14.61 -5.86
CA THR A 51 23.73 15.12 -5.88
C THR A 51 22.73 14.15 -5.26
N ALA A 52 23.16 12.95 -4.89
CA ALA A 52 22.32 11.93 -4.24
C ALA A 52 21.60 12.43 -2.97
N HIS A 53 22.18 13.43 -2.29
CA HIS A 53 21.55 14.06 -1.11
C HIS A 53 20.18 14.70 -1.43
N ALA A 54 19.94 15.14 -2.66
CA ALA A 54 18.63 15.71 -3.03
C ALA A 54 17.49 14.67 -2.95
N ILE A 55 17.82 13.40 -3.16
CA ILE A 55 16.86 12.29 -3.09
C ILE A 55 16.35 12.07 -1.65
N HIS A 56 17.16 12.39 -0.63
CA HIS A 56 16.73 12.31 0.77
C HIS A 56 15.56 13.24 1.08
N GLY A 57 15.45 14.39 0.39
CA GLY A 57 14.32 15.30 0.54
C GLY A 57 12.98 14.65 0.19
N PHE A 58 12.95 13.74 -0.78
CA PHE A 58 11.76 12.96 -1.11
C PHE A 58 11.34 12.03 0.04
N GLY A 59 12.30 11.36 0.68
CA GLY A 59 12.05 10.53 1.84
C GLY A 59 11.47 11.31 3.02
N MET A 60 12.01 12.50 3.29
CA MET A 60 11.48 13.40 4.33
C MET A 60 10.03 13.84 4.01
N GLY A 61 9.75 14.15 2.74
CA GLY A 61 8.40 14.48 2.29
C GLY A 61 7.44 13.30 2.48
N ALA A 62 7.86 12.09 2.13
CA ALA A 62 7.08 10.87 2.33
C ALA A 62 6.76 10.64 3.82
N SER A 63 7.75 10.83 4.71
CA SER A 63 7.56 10.71 6.18
C SER A 63 6.55 11.73 6.72
N VAL A 64 6.62 12.98 6.27
CA VAL A 64 5.68 14.02 6.69
C VAL A 64 4.25 13.68 6.23
N VAL A 65 4.08 13.26 4.97
CA VAL A 65 2.77 12.85 4.44
C VAL A 65 2.23 11.64 5.22
N ALA A 66 3.07 10.63 5.46
CA ALA A 66 2.68 9.44 6.22
C ALA A 66 2.24 9.80 7.65
N LEU A 67 3.02 10.64 8.34
CA LEU A 67 2.68 11.09 9.68
C LEU A 67 1.32 11.77 9.73
N PHE A 68 1.07 12.77 8.88
CA PHE A 68 -0.20 13.49 8.88
C PHE A 68 -1.38 12.61 8.43
N SER A 69 -1.19 11.77 7.44
CA SER A 69 -2.22 10.85 6.96
C SER A 69 -2.60 9.82 8.03
N ARG A 70 -1.61 9.25 8.72
CA ARG A 70 -1.83 8.26 9.78
C ARG A 70 -2.47 8.88 11.01
N VAL A 71 -1.96 10.03 11.48
CA VAL A 71 -2.52 10.72 12.64
C VAL A 71 -3.93 11.23 12.33
N GLY A 72 -4.13 11.86 11.18
CA GLY A 72 -5.44 12.36 10.75
C GLY A 72 -6.45 11.22 10.57
N GLY A 73 -6.05 10.13 9.91
CA GLY A 73 -6.87 8.93 9.74
C GLY A 73 -7.25 8.29 11.08
N GLY A 74 -6.27 8.12 11.98
CA GLY A 74 -6.51 7.56 13.31
C GLY A 74 -7.43 8.41 14.18
N ILE A 75 -7.30 9.73 14.13
CA ILE A 75 -8.22 10.65 14.83
C ILE A 75 -9.63 10.51 14.27
N TYR A 76 -9.78 10.47 12.95
CA TYR A 76 -11.08 10.33 12.29
C TYR A 76 -11.74 9.01 12.69
N THR A 77 -11.02 7.88 12.55
CA THR A 77 -11.51 6.55 12.92
C THR A 77 -11.95 6.50 14.37
N LYS A 78 -11.09 6.97 15.28
CA LYS A 78 -11.39 6.91 16.71
C LYS A 78 -12.53 7.83 17.11
N SER A 79 -12.66 8.98 16.49
CA SER A 79 -13.78 9.90 16.73
C SER A 79 -15.11 9.30 16.23
N ALA A 80 -15.09 8.61 15.10
CA ALA A 80 -16.28 7.95 14.56
C ALA A 80 -16.72 6.77 15.45
N ASP A 81 -15.78 5.89 15.82
CA ASP A 81 -15.99 4.75 16.71
C ASP A 81 -16.60 5.19 18.08
N VAL A 82 -15.91 6.09 18.77
CA VAL A 82 -16.39 6.59 20.08
C VAL A 82 -17.73 7.33 19.94
N GLY A 83 -17.93 8.11 18.88
CA GLY A 83 -19.17 8.81 18.60
C GLY A 83 -20.34 7.84 18.35
N ALA A 84 -20.12 6.80 17.55
CA ALA A 84 -21.11 5.76 17.29
C ALA A 84 -21.50 5.00 18.57
N ASP A 85 -20.51 4.66 19.40
CA ASP A 85 -20.72 3.98 20.67
C ASP A 85 -21.49 4.84 21.68
N LEU A 86 -21.14 6.12 21.82
CA LEU A 86 -21.85 7.02 22.75
C LEU A 86 -23.32 7.20 22.35
N VAL A 87 -23.59 7.45 21.08
CA VAL A 87 -24.96 7.63 20.60
C VAL A 87 -25.74 6.30 20.67
N GLY A 88 -25.15 5.21 20.21
CA GLY A 88 -25.83 3.92 20.19
C GLY A 88 -26.01 3.30 21.57
N LYS A 89 -24.90 3.01 22.26
CA LYS A 89 -24.92 2.26 23.52
C LYS A 89 -25.41 3.09 24.71
N VAL A 90 -24.97 4.35 24.83
CA VAL A 90 -25.21 5.18 25.99
C VAL A 90 -26.52 5.96 25.88
N GLU A 91 -26.73 6.65 24.76
CA GLU A 91 -27.95 7.49 24.62
C GLU A 91 -29.17 6.68 24.17
N ALA A 92 -29.03 5.86 23.12
CA ALA A 92 -30.16 5.13 22.55
C ALA A 92 -30.36 3.73 23.15
N GLY A 93 -29.42 3.20 23.91
CA GLY A 93 -29.50 1.87 24.52
C GLY A 93 -29.65 0.72 23.51
N ILE A 94 -29.12 0.88 22.32
CA ILE A 94 -29.15 -0.13 21.24
C ILE A 94 -27.83 -0.89 21.18
N PRO A 95 -27.83 -2.13 20.65
CA PRO A 95 -26.63 -2.91 20.48
C PRO A 95 -25.58 -2.19 19.60
N GLU A 96 -24.32 -2.61 19.73
CA GLU A 96 -23.23 -2.22 18.85
C GLU A 96 -23.56 -2.61 17.41
N ASP A 97 -23.13 -1.81 16.44
CA ASP A 97 -23.40 -2.01 15.02
C ASP A 97 -24.89 -2.08 14.61
N ASP A 98 -25.78 -1.58 15.43
CA ASP A 98 -27.21 -1.56 15.10
C ASP A 98 -27.45 -0.61 13.89
N PRO A 99 -28.13 -1.09 12.84
CA PRO A 99 -28.37 -0.29 11.62
C PRO A 99 -29.24 0.96 11.87
N ARG A 100 -29.88 1.07 13.03
CA ARG A 100 -30.62 2.28 13.44
C ARG A 100 -29.69 3.41 13.90
N ASN A 101 -28.44 3.10 14.21
CA ASN A 101 -27.45 4.10 14.60
C ASN A 101 -26.73 4.64 13.34
N PRO A 102 -26.95 5.89 12.93
CA PRO A 102 -26.27 6.47 11.76
C PRO A 102 -24.76 6.59 11.98
N GLY A 103 -24.28 6.57 13.22
CA GLY A 103 -22.85 6.59 13.56
C GLY A 103 -22.09 5.37 13.05
N VAL A 104 -22.75 4.23 12.88
CA VAL A 104 -22.14 3.00 12.33
C VAL A 104 -21.59 3.19 10.92
N ILE A 105 -22.26 4.01 10.09
CA ILE A 105 -21.74 4.33 8.75
C ILE A 105 -20.44 5.13 8.87
N ALA A 106 -20.39 6.11 9.77
CA ALA A 106 -19.21 6.93 9.97
C ALA A 106 -18.04 6.11 10.53
N ASP A 107 -18.31 5.17 11.41
CA ASP A 107 -17.34 4.23 11.97
C ASP A 107 -16.73 3.34 10.90
N ASN A 108 -17.55 2.66 10.09
CA ASN A 108 -17.08 1.85 8.96
C ASN A 108 -16.29 2.65 7.90
N VAL A 109 -16.66 3.90 7.67
CA VAL A 109 -15.88 4.81 6.79
C VAL A 109 -14.57 5.19 7.45
N GLY A 110 -14.57 5.41 8.77
CA GLY A 110 -13.38 5.68 9.57
C GLY A 110 -12.33 4.59 9.44
N ASP A 111 -12.72 3.34 9.59
CA ASP A 111 -11.83 2.18 9.41
C ASP A 111 -11.19 2.18 8.02
N ASN A 112 -11.97 2.44 6.97
CA ASN A 112 -11.40 2.57 5.61
C ASN A 112 -10.39 3.71 5.50
N VAL A 113 -10.64 4.86 6.14
CA VAL A 113 -9.69 5.98 6.14
C VAL A 113 -8.42 5.63 6.91
N GLY A 114 -8.55 5.02 8.09
CA GLY A 114 -7.41 4.60 8.92
C GLY A 114 -6.56 3.54 8.23
N ASP A 115 -7.17 2.48 7.75
CA ASP A 115 -6.47 1.31 7.22
C ASP A 115 -5.97 1.53 5.79
N ILE A 116 -6.70 2.24 4.95
CA ILE A 116 -6.30 2.42 3.55
C ILE A 116 -5.43 3.69 3.41
N ALA A 117 -5.92 4.85 3.81
CA ALA A 117 -5.17 6.09 3.64
C ALA A 117 -4.01 6.19 4.63
N GLY A 118 -4.23 5.91 5.92
CA GLY A 118 -3.23 5.98 6.96
C GLY A 118 -2.11 4.95 6.78
N MET A 119 -2.47 3.66 6.75
CA MET A 119 -1.48 2.58 6.58
C MET A 119 -0.86 2.57 5.18
N GLY A 120 -1.61 2.92 4.13
CA GLY A 120 -1.06 3.02 2.79
C GLY A 120 0.03 4.08 2.68
N SER A 121 -0.10 5.19 3.39
CA SER A 121 0.94 6.24 3.46
C SER A 121 2.19 5.76 4.21
N ASP A 122 2.04 4.97 5.28
CA ASP A 122 3.16 4.34 6.00
C ASP A 122 3.94 3.37 5.10
N ILE A 123 3.21 2.57 4.31
CA ILE A 123 3.84 1.65 3.35
C ILE A 123 4.59 2.44 2.28
N PHE A 124 4.02 3.55 1.80
CA PHE A 124 4.70 4.44 0.85
C PHE A 124 6.00 5.01 1.41
N GLU A 125 5.98 5.50 2.66
CA GLU A 125 7.17 5.98 3.35
C GLU A 125 8.24 4.90 3.45
N SER A 126 7.87 3.73 3.96
CA SER A 126 8.80 2.61 4.15
C SER A 126 9.37 2.10 2.83
N TYR A 127 8.55 2.04 1.79
CA TYR A 127 8.96 1.64 0.44
C TYR A 127 9.98 2.62 -0.16
N CYS A 128 9.67 3.91 -0.12
CA CYS A 128 10.58 4.95 -0.60
C CYS A 128 11.85 5.03 0.24
N GLY A 129 11.71 4.97 1.56
CA GLY A 129 12.82 5.01 2.51
C GLY A 129 13.82 3.88 2.31
N SER A 130 13.33 2.66 2.06
CA SER A 130 14.18 1.49 1.79
C SER A 130 15.01 1.67 0.51
N MET A 131 14.39 2.17 -0.56
CA MET A 131 15.11 2.45 -1.81
C MET A 131 16.16 3.55 -1.63
N ILE A 132 15.80 4.64 -0.95
CA ILE A 132 16.72 5.76 -0.66
C ILE A 132 17.89 5.29 0.19
N ALA A 133 17.65 4.47 1.22
CA ALA A 133 18.72 3.92 2.05
C ALA A 133 19.71 3.07 1.25
N CYS A 134 19.22 2.20 0.37
CA CYS A 134 20.08 1.40 -0.51
C CYS A 134 20.87 2.28 -1.48
N MET A 135 20.26 3.29 -2.08
CA MET A 135 20.94 4.26 -2.94
C MET A 135 22.02 5.03 -2.19
N ALA A 136 21.75 5.47 -0.95
CA ALA A 136 22.68 6.20 -0.11
C ALA A 136 23.91 5.34 0.24
N ILE A 137 23.71 4.07 0.59
CA ILE A 137 24.79 3.13 0.84
C ILE A 137 25.62 2.93 -0.44
N ALA A 138 24.99 2.68 -1.58
CA ALA A 138 25.66 2.52 -2.85
C ALA A 138 26.50 3.76 -3.23
N ALA A 139 26.01 4.97 -2.94
CA ALA A 139 26.71 6.23 -3.19
C ALA A 139 28.00 6.39 -2.35
N THR A 140 28.16 5.66 -1.25
CA THR A 140 29.37 5.68 -0.41
C THR A 140 30.41 4.64 -0.84
N MET A 141 30.05 3.71 -1.73
CA MET A 141 30.96 2.65 -2.17
C MET A 141 31.90 3.15 -3.26
N SER A 142 33.19 2.88 -3.11
CA SER A 142 34.24 3.21 -4.09
C SER A 142 34.41 2.04 -5.08
N ILE A 143 33.40 1.78 -5.91
CA ILE A 143 33.38 0.67 -6.87
C ILE A 143 33.12 1.22 -8.26
N ASP A 144 33.76 0.65 -9.31
CA ASP A 144 33.60 1.08 -10.70
C ASP A 144 32.15 1.04 -11.21
N SER A 145 31.29 0.20 -10.60
CA SER A 145 29.88 0.06 -10.94
C SER A 145 28.93 0.82 -9.99
N GLN A 146 29.39 1.86 -9.29
CA GLN A 146 28.63 2.62 -8.31
C GLN A 146 27.24 3.08 -8.83
N ALA A 147 27.20 3.63 -10.04
CA ALA A 147 25.94 4.08 -10.66
C ALA A 147 24.95 2.92 -10.88
N GLY A 148 25.43 1.74 -11.25
CA GLY A 148 24.60 0.54 -11.38
C GLY A 148 24.03 0.08 -10.04
N LEU A 149 24.83 0.11 -8.98
CA LEU A 149 24.38 -0.23 -7.63
C LEU A 149 23.36 0.79 -7.08
N MET A 150 23.51 2.07 -7.40
CA MET A 150 22.51 3.09 -7.04
C MET A 150 21.20 2.90 -7.82
N PHE A 151 21.24 2.40 -9.05
CA PHE A 151 20.06 2.12 -9.86
C PHE A 151 19.36 0.81 -9.46
N LEU A 152 20.07 -0.14 -8.88
CA LEU A 152 19.57 -1.48 -8.53
C LEU A 152 18.25 -1.46 -7.71
N PRO A 153 18.07 -0.64 -6.66
CA PRO A 153 16.80 -0.60 -5.91
C PRO A 153 15.61 -0.22 -6.77
N LEU A 154 15.77 0.72 -7.70
CA LEU A 154 14.71 1.11 -8.64
C LEU A 154 14.38 0.00 -9.64
N ALA A 155 15.39 -0.69 -10.13
CA ALA A 155 15.21 -1.83 -11.03
C ALA A 155 14.46 -2.98 -10.32
N LEU A 156 14.88 -3.33 -9.10
CA LEU A 156 14.20 -4.34 -8.30
C LEU A 156 12.76 -3.95 -7.96
N ALA A 157 12.53 -2.68 -7.62
CA ALA A 157 11.18 -2.18 -7.35
C ALA A 157 10.28 -2.25 -8.60
N SER A 158 10.83 -1.99 -9.79
CA SER A 158 10.11 -2.14 -11.07
C SER A 158 9.72 -3.59 -11.36
N VAL A 159 10.63 -4.53 -11.10
CA VAL A 159 10.36 -5.97 -11.18
C VAL A 159 9.31 -6.39 -10.14
N GLY A 160 9.39 -5.82 -8.93
CA GLY A 160 8.40 -6.02 -7.87
C GLY A 160 6.99 -5.56 -8.29
N LEU A 161 6.89 -4.41 -8.93
CA LEU A 161 5.61 -3.91 -9.47
C LEU A 161 5.05 -4.86 -10.54
N ALA A 162 5.89 -5.32 -11.47
CA ALA A 162 5.47 -6.28 -12.49
C ALA A 162 4.99 -7.61 -11.89
N SER A 163 5.74 -8.16 -10.91
CA SER A 163 5.35 -9.39 -10.23
C SER A 163 4.04 -9.23 -9.43
N SER A 164 3.82 -8.06 -8.84
CA SER A 164 2.57 -7.73 -8.12
C SER A 164 1.37 -7.70 -9.06
N ILE A 165 1.52 -7.11 -10.25
CA ILE A 165 0.46 -7.11 -11.28
C ILE A 165 0.10 -8.55 -11.67
N ILE A 166 1.10 -9.41 -11.89
CA ILE A 166 0.88 -10.83 -12.19
C ILE A 166 0.17 -11.52 -11.03
N GLY A 167 0.57 -11.25 -9.78
CA GLY A 167 -0.10 -11.75 -8.58
C GLY A 167 -1.57 -11.35 -8.51
N ILE A 168 -1.90 -10.11 -8.82
CA ILE A 168 -3.28 -9.61 -8.89
C ILE A 168 -4.09 -10.37 -9.95
N LEU A 169 -3.51 -10.60 -11.12
CA LEU A 169 -4.16 -11.37 -12.20
C LEU A 169 -4.40 -12.83 -11.80
N ILE A 170 -3.49 -13.45 -11.03
CA ILE A 170 -3.66 -14.81 -10.49
C ILE A 170 -4.83 -14.86 -9.52
N VAL A 171 -4.92 -13.92 -8.57
CA VAL A 171 -6.07 -13.83 -7.65
C VAL A 171 -7.37 -13.68 -8.43
N ARG A 172 -7.38 -12.80 -9.43
CA ARG A 172 -8.54 -12.61 -10.30
C ARG A 172 -8.98 -13.89 -10.99
N SER A 173 -8.05 -14.63 -11.57
CA SER A 173 -8.37 -15.87 -12.30
C SER A 173 -8.96 -16.96 -11.41
N ARG A 174 -8.75 -16.87 -10.10
CA ARG A 174 -9.21 -17.82 -9.09
C ARG A 174 -10.33 -17.28 -8.18
N SER A 175 -10.92 -16.16 -8.52
CA SER A 175 -11.97 -15.52 -7.70
C SER A 175 -13.24 -16.41 -7.53
N SER A 176 -13.45 -17.40 -8.40
CA SER A 176 -14.53 -18.41 -8.25
C SER A 176 -14.21 -19.50 -7.22
N SER A 177 -12.97 -19.56 -6.71
CA SER A 177 -12.56 -20.48 -5.67
C SER A 177 -12.88 -19.90 -4.29
N GLU A 178 -12.65 -20.70 -3.23
CA GLU A 178 -12.74 -20.22 -1.86
C GLU A 178 -11.83 -18.98 -1.65
N PRO A 179 -12.35 -17.88 -1.08
CA PRO A 179 -11.64 -16.59 -0.96
C PRO A 179 -10.24 -16.71 -0.34
N ALA A 180 -10.09 -17.47 0.74
CA ALA A 180 -8.81 -17.68 1.41
C ALA A 180 -7.78 -18.38 0.51
N THR A 181 -8.24 -19.32 -0.30
CA THR A 181 -7.38 -20.08 -1.23
C THR A 181 -6.91 -19.20 -2.38
N ALA A 182 -7.79 -18.37 -2.97
CA ALA A 182 -7.43 -17.44 -4.02
C ALA A 182 -6.36 -16.42 -3.56
N LEU A 183 -6.53 -15.84 -2.36
CA LEU A 183 -5.57 -14.93 -1.76
C LEU A 183 -4.22 -15.59 -1.50
N ARG A 184 -4.20 -16.81 -0.96
CA ARG A 184 -2.95 -17.56 -0.73
C ARG A 184 -2.16 -17.76 -2.03
N TYR A 185 -2.80 -18.18 -3.10
CA TYR A 185 -2.12 -18.35 -4.37
C TYR A 185 -1.50 -17.06 -4.90
N GLY A 186 -2.20 -15.93 -4.83
CA GLY A 186 -1.64 -14.64 -5.22
C GLY A 186 -0.48 -14.21 -4.35
N THR A 187 -0.63 -14.36 -3.02
CA THR A 187 0.41 -13.96 -2.04
C THR A 187 1.69 -14.77 -2.17
N PHE A 188 1.62 -16.06 -2.49
CA PHE A 188 2.82 -16.89 -2.69
C PHE A 188 3.38 -16.79 -4.10
N ALA A 189 2.53 -16.65 -5.12
CA ALA A 189 2.99 -16.59 -6.50
C ALA A 189 3.79 -15.32 -6.79
N ALA A 190 3.35 -14.15 -6.30
CA ALA A 190 4.02 -12.89 -6.57
C ALA A 190 5.48 -12.85 -6.07
N PRO A 191 5.83 -13.24 -4.84
CA PRO A 191 7.22 -13.30 -4.38
C PRO A 191 8.07 -14.33 -5.16
N ILE A 192 7.51 -15.48 -5.52
CA ILE A 192 8.24 -16.49 -6.31
C ILE A 192 8.61 -15.92 -7.68
N ILE A 193 7.64 -15.28 -8.35
CA ILE A 193 7.88 -14.62 -9.63
C ILE A 193 8.90 -13.49 -9.47
N PHE A 194 8.79 -12.70 -8.40
CA PHE A 194 9.75 -11.64 -8.10
C PHE A 194 11.18 -12.17 -7.97
N VAL A 195 11.39 -13.22 -7.19
CA VAL A 195 12.72 -13.82 -7.01
C VAL A 195 13.28 -14.33 -8.35
N GLY A 196 12.44 -14.98 -9.17
CA GLY A 196 12.85 -15.46 -10.49
C GLY A 196 13.26 -14.31 -11.43
N LEU A 197 12.47 -13.25 -11.49
CA LEU A 197 12.75 -12.07 -12.30
C LEU A 197 13.94 -11.27 -11.75
N ALA A 198 14.07 -11.13 -10.44
CA ALA A 198 15.22 -10.45 -9.82
C ALA A 198 16.53 -11.19 -10.09
N TYR A 199 16.53 -12.53 -10.06
CA TYR A 199 17.70 -13.34 -10.40
C TYR A 199 18.13 -13.15 -11.87
N MET A 200 17.20 -12.88 -12.77
CA MET A 200 17.53 -12.60 -14.17
C MET A 200 18.08 -11.19 -14.40
N LEU A 201 17.82 -10.27 -13.46
CA LEU A 201 18.23 -8.87 -13.55
C LEU A 201 19.63 -8.63 -12.99
N VAL A 202 20.03 -9.41 -11.98
CA VAL A 202 21.33 -9.31 -11.30
C VAL A 202 22.33 -10.29 -11.90
#